data_25b27d1754e705ed1089fb679e797ebb
#
_entry.id   25b27d1754e705ed1089fb679e797ebb
#
_cell.length_a   1.000
_cell.length_b   1.000
_cell.length_c   1.000
_cell.angle_alpha   90.00
_cell.angle_beta   90.00
_cell.angle_gamma   90.00
#
_symmetry.space_group_name_H-M   'P 1'
#
loop_
_entity.id
_entity.type
_entity.pdbx_description
1 polymer ?
#
loop_
_entity_poly.entity_id
_entity_poly.type
_entity_poly.pdbx_seq_one_letter_code
_entity_poly.pdbx_strand_id
1 'polypeptide(L)'
;MTAPLEENKRRSSRVFIKLPALVAGKNADGRSFRETTETIVVNAHGALFHLQAPLAMGAIVVVTNPATLEDQESRVVYIGGNSDRGQRIGIEFLTPAPRFWGVEFPPADWPAKASSASSTSPSA
;
A
#
# COMPACT_ATOMS: atom_id res chain seq x y z
N MET A 1 -13.55 3.28 24.33
CA MET A 1 -12.86 3.41 23.94
C MET A 1 -12.25 2.81 22.88
N THR A 2 -12.66 2.89 21.87
CA THR A 2 -12.11 2.39 20.67
C THR A 2 -10.99 3.21 20.19
N ALA A 3 -10.86 4.37 20.70
CA ALA A 3 -9.83 5.24 20.23
C ALA A 3 -8.45 4.61 20.26
N PRO A 4 -8.08 3.91 21.28
CA PRO A 4 -6.74 3.33 21.27
C PRO A 4 -6.51 2.37 20.14
N LEU A 5 -7.55 1.62 19.79
CA LEU A 5 -7.38 0.71 18.68
C LEU A 5 -7.17 1.44 17.39
N GLU A 6 -7.91 2.49 17.21
CA GLU A 6 -7.76 3.22 15.99
C GLU A 6 -6.41 3.86 15.86
N GLU A 7 -5.89 4.32 16.97
CA GLU A 7 -4.58 4.91 16.91
C GLU A 7 -3.55 3.89 16.55
N ASN A 8 -3.69 2.69 17.06
CA ASN A 8 -2.73 1.66 16.74
C ASN A 8 -2.75 1.33 15.28
N LYS A 9 -3.91 1.38 14.66
CA LYS A 9 -3.98 1.05 13.29
C LYS A 9 -3.38 2.09 12.39
N ARG A 10 -3.30 3.30 12.88
CA ARG A 10 -2.89 4.36 12.02
C ARG A 10 -1.60 4.95 12.45
N ARG A 11 -0.58 4.16 12.43
CA ARG A 11 0.73 4.66 12.76
C ARG A 11 1.26 5.61 11.72
N SER A 12 0.70 5.60 10.53
CA SER A 12 1.08 6.56 9.53
C SER A 12 -0.14 6.94 8.74
N SER A 13 -0.07 8.06 8.07
CA SER A 13 -1.19 8.55 7.28
C SER A 13 -1.36 7.74 6.02
N ARG A 14 -2.57 7.71 5.54
CA ARG A 14 -2.88 7.16 4.25
C ARG A 14 -2.93 8.27 3.24
N VAL A 15 -2.47 7.99 2.05
CA VAL A 15 -2.48 8.97 0.97
C VAL A 15 -3.26 8.37 -0.19
N PHE A 16 -4.29 9.06 -0.64
CA PHE A 16 -5.08 8.63 -1.77
C PHE A 16 -4.41 9.16 -3.02
N ILE A 17 -3.71 8.28 -3.71
CA ILE A 17 -2.94 8.68 -4.87
C ILE A 17 -2.78 7.50 -5.80
N LYS A 18 -2.77 7.78 -7.08
CA LYS A 18 -2.56 6.75 -8.09
C LYS A 18 -1.10 6.69 -8.42
N LEU A 19 -0.48 5.58 -8.08
CA LEU A 19 0.91 5.33 -8.43
C LEU A 19 0.98 4.00 -9.14
N PRO A 20 1.76 3.91 -10.21
CA PRO A 20 1.88 2.63 -10.90
C PRO A 20 2.56 1.61 -10.01
N ALA A 21 2.12 0.37 -10.13
CA ALA A 21 2.67 -0.73 -9.36
C ALA A 21 2.60 -1.98 -10.21
N LEU A 22 3.62 -2.83 -10.06
CA LEU A 22 3.63 -4.11 -10.72
C LEU A 22 3.53 -5.16 -9.62
N VAL A 23 2.60 -6.08 -9.76
CA VAL A 23 2.37 -7.10 -8.76
C VAL A 23 2.60 -8.47 -9.39
N ALA A 24 3.39 -9.29 -8.74
CA ALA A 24 3.72 -10.61 -9.26
C ALA A 24 3.66 -11.64 -8.15
N GLY A 25 3.33 -12.85 -8.50
CA GLY A 25 3.26 -13.93 -7.52
C GLY A 25 2.45 -15.07 -8.08
N LYS A 26 1.79 -15.80 -7.19
CA LYS A 26 0.92 -16.88 -7.61
C LYS A 26 -0.50 -16.54 -7.26
N ASN A 27 -1.41 -16.80 -8.19
CA ASN A 27 -2.82 -16.53 -7.93
C ASN A 27 -3.43 -17.67 -7.12
N ALA A 28 -4.73 -17.58 -6.88
CA ALA A 28 -5.41 -18.56 -6.04
C ALA A 28 -5.37 -19.95 -6.61
N ASP A 29 -5.14 -20.08 -7.92
CA ASP A 29 -5.05 -21.38 -8.57
C ASP A 29 -3.61 -21.92 -8.58
N GLY A 30 -2.69 -21.22 -7.99
CA GLY A 30 -1.29 -21.66 -7.96
C GLY A 30 -0.51 -21.30 -9.21
N ARG A 31 -1.07 -20.51 -10.10
CA ARG A 31 -0.37 -20.12 -11.32
C ARG A 31 0.33 -18.80 -11.14
N SER A 32 1.49 -18.69 -11.74
CA SER A 32 2.22 -17.42 -11.68
C SER A 32 1.48 -16.35 -12.45
N PHE A 33 1.51 -15.14 -11.93
CA PHE A 33 0.93 -14.01 -12.61
C PHE A 33 1.81 -12.79 -12.45
N ARG A 34 1.59 -11.81 -13.30
CA ARG A 34 2.29 -10.55 -13.23
C ARG A 34 1.35 -9.53 -13.84
N GLU A 35 1.04 -8.50 -13.07
CA GLU A 35 0.00 -7.57 -13.49
C GLU A 35 0.39 -6.17 -13.10
N THR A 36 0.18 -5.22 -14.00
CA THR A 36 0.41 -3.81 -13.71
C THR A 36 -0.89 -3.19 -13.25
N THR A 37 -0.82 -2.37 -12.23
CA THR A 37 -2.00 -1.70 -11.72
C THR A 37 -1.61 -0.33 -11.20
N GLU A 38 -2.57 0.37 -10.64
CA GLU A 38 -2.34 1.65 -9.98
C GLU A 38 -2.92 1.59 -8.60
N THR A 39 -2.26 2.25 -7.67
CA THR A 39 -2.74 2.27 -6.30
C THR A 39 -3.97 3.16 -6.18
N ILE A 40 -4.76 2.88 -5.15
CA ILE A 40 -5.88 3.72 -4.75
C ILE A 40 -5.45 4.50 -3.51
N VAL A 41 -4.82 3.80 -2.59
CA VAL A 41 -4.35 4.36 -1.33
C VAL A 41 -2.99 3.74 -1.05
N VAL A 42 -2.07 4.53 -0.56
CA VAL A 42 -0.78 4.02 -0.11
C VAL A 42 -0.50 4.52 1.30
N ASN A 43 0.32 3.77 2.01
CA ASN A 43 0.89 4.26 3.26
C ASN A 43 2.28 3.65 3.41
N ALA A 44 2.91 3.90 4.55
CA ALA A 44 4.28 3.45 4.75
C ALA A 44 4.40 1.93 4.82
N HIS A 45 3.30 1.24 5.01
CA HIS A 45 3.33 -0.21 5.25
C HIS A 45 2.67 -1.03 4.16
N GLY A 46 2.11 -0.40 3.15
CA GLY A 46 1.44 -1.16 2.10
C GLY A 46 0.61 -0.30 1.18
N ALA A 47 -0.40 -0.90 0.57
CA ALA A 47 -1.22 -0.21 -0.41
C ALA A 47 -2.50 -0.97 -0.68
N LEU A 48 -3.42 -0.28 -1.34
CA LEU A 48 -4.65 -0.84 -1.84
C LEU A 48 -4.70 -0.59 -3.34
N PHE A 49 -5.02 -1.59 -4.13
CA PHE A 49 -5.13 -1.45 -5.57
C PHE A 49 -6.09 -2.51 -6.10
N HIS A 50 -6.41 -2.43 -7.39
CA HIS A 50 -7.25 -3.43 -8.04
C HIS A 50 -6.37 -4.42 -8.77
N LEU A 51 -6.76 -5.69 -8.75
CA LEU A 51 -6.08 -6.72 -9.54
C LEU A 51 -7.11 -7.61 -10.17
N GLN A 52 -6.83 -8.04 -11.40
CA GLN A 52 -7.65 -9.00 -12.09
C GLN A 52 -7.34 -10.41 -11.63
N ALA A 53 -6.11 -10.68 -11.29
CA ALA A 53 -5.72 -12.02 -10.86
C ALA A 53 -6.40 -12.35 -9.54
N PRO A 54 -7.03 -13.52 -9.44
CA PRO A 54 -7.66 -13.91 -8.19
C PRO A 54 -6.59 -14.28 -7.17
N LEU A 55 -6.71 -13.71 -5.99
CA LEU A 55 -5.73 -13.94 -4.93
C LEU A 55 -6.42 -14.49 -3.70
N ALA A 56 -5.67 -15.17 -2.87
CA ALA A 56 -6.17 -15.68 -1.61
C ALA A 56 -5.65 -14.81 -0.48
N MET A 57 -6.43 -14.73 0.60
CA MET A 57 -5.96 -14.02 1.79
C MET A 57 -4.69 -14.66 2.29
N GLY A 58 -3.74 -13.84 2.69
CA GLY A 58 -2.47 -14.33 3.20
C GLY A 58 -1.45 -14.67 2.13
N ALA A 59 -1.81 -14.58 0.86
CA ALA A 59 -0.87 -14.89 -0.20
C ALA A 59 0.28 -13.90 -0.20
N ILE A 60 1.45 -14.37 -0.59
CA ILE A 60 2.63 -13.52 -0.67
C ILE A 60 2.82 -13.13 -2.13
N VAL A 61 2.95 -11.85 -2.36
CA VAL A 61 3.19 -11.31 -3.69
C VAL A 61 4.35 -10.33 -3.60
N VAL A 62 4.95 -10.04 -4.74
CA VAL A 62 6.01 -9.04 -4.81
C VAL A 62 5.45 -7.82 -5.51
N VAL A 63 5.56 -6.68 -4.86
CA VAL A 63 5.11 -5.43 -5.43
C VAL A 63 6.34 -4.64 -5.85
N THR A 64 6.38 -4.20 -7.08
CA THR A 64 7.49 -3.43 -7.62
C THR A 64 7.03 -2.02 -7.93
N ASN A 65 7.81 -1.05 -7.52
CA ASN A 65 7.60 0.33 -7.90
C ASN A 65 8.38 0.56 -9.19
N PRO A 66 7.71 0.71 -10.33
CA PRO A 66 8.44 0.81 -11.59
C PRO A 66 9.28 2.08 -11.71
N ALA A 67 8.99 3.09 -10.93
CA ALA A 67 9.78 4.32 -10.97
C ALA A 67 11.16 4.14 -10.37
N THR A 68 11.28 3.29 -9.35
CA THR A 68 12.55 3.08 -8.66
C THR A 68 13.10 1.68 -8.89
N LEU A 69 12.27 0.77 -9.38
CA LEU A 69 12.61 -0.64 -9.57
C LEU A 69 12.84 -1.36 -8.24
N GLU A 70 12.31 -0.81 -7.16
CA GLU A 70 12.40 -1.48 -5.87
C GLU A 70 11.25 -2.46 -5.72
N ASP A 71 11.53 -3.60 -5.09
CA ASP A 71 10.57 -4.64 -4.85
C ASP A 71 10.31 -4.77 -3.37
N GLN A 72 9.08 -5.14 -3.02
CA GLN A 72 8.76 -5.47 -1.64
C GLN A 72 7.89 -6.70 -1.60
N GLU A 73 8.32 -7.70 -0.85
CA GLU A 73 7.47 -8.84 -0.57
C GLU A 73 6.36 -8.39 0.34
N SER A 74 5.15 -8.80 0.03
CA SER A 74 3.98 -8.31 0.70
C SER A 74 2.99 -9.45 0.92
N ARG A 75 2.10 -9.27 1.86
CA ARG A 75 1.06 -10.25 2.16
C ARG A 75 -0.28 -9.64 1.85
N VAL A 76 -1.16 -10.41 1.23
CA VAL A 76 -2.52 -9.98 0.98
C VAL A 76 -3.28 -10.00 2.30
N VAL A 77 -3.75 -8.83 2.73
CA VAL A 77 -4.45 -8.71 4.01
C VAL A 77 -5.89 -8.27 3.83
N TYR A 78 -6.30 -7.93 2.62
CA TYR A 78 -7.67 -7.50 2.37
C TYR A 78 -8.06 -7.83 0.94
N ILE A 79 -9.24 -8.39 0.77
CA ILE A 79 -9.80 -8.66 -0.55
C ILE A 79 -11.20 -8.09 -0.55
N GLY A 80 -11.42 -7.10 -1.39
CA GLY A 80 -12.73 -6.44 -1.46
C GLY A 80 -13.56 -7.00 -2.61
N GLY A 81 -14.64 -6.31 -2.91
CA GLY A 81 -15.56 -6.77 -3.92
C GLY A 81 -15.01 -6.63 -5.33
N ASN A 82 -15.65 -7.32 -6.25
CA ASN A 82 -15.28 -7.26 -7.65
C ASN A 82 -15.84 -6.03 -8.33
N SER A 83 -15.13 -5.59 -9.33
CA SER A 83 -15.59 -4.53 -10.21
C SER A 83 -15.01 -4.78 -11.59
N ASP A 84 -15.24 -3.86 -12.50
CA ASP A 84 -14.65 -3.95 -13.83
C ASP A 84 -13.15 -4.00 -13.77
N ARG A 85 -12.57 -3.44 -12.73
CA ARG A 85 -11.13 -3.39 -12.60
C ARG A 85 -10.56 -4.58 -11.84
N GLY A 86 -11.42 -5.50 -11.44
CA GLY A 86 -11.02 -6.65 -10.68
C GLY A 86 -11.35 -6.47 -9.21
N GLN A 87 -10.69 -7.21 -8.36
CA GLN A 87 -10.94 -7.13 -6.93
C GLN A 87 -10.05 -6.07 -6.32
N ARG A 88 -10.54 -5.42 -5.26
CA ARG A 88 -9.68 -4.54 -4.48
C ARG A 88 -8.83 -5.40 -3.58
N ILE A 89 -7.54 -5.18 -3.64
CA ILE A 89 -6.58 -5.97 -2.89
C ILE A 89 -5.77 -5.03 -2.01
N GLY A 90 -5.75 -5.32 -0.73
CA GLY A 90 -4.88 -4.61 0.20
C GLY A 90 -3.71 -5.47 0.56
N ILE A 91 -2.53 -4.90 0.51
CA ILE A 91 -1.31 -5.63 0.86
C ILE A 91 -0.57 -4.89 1.95
N GLU A 92 0.20 -5.67 2.69
CA GLU A 92 1.07 -5.15 3.73
C GLU A 92 2.46 -5.65 3.46
N PHE A 93 3.44 -4.75 3.48
CA PHE A 93 4.83 -5.14 3.28
C PHE A 93 5.28 -6.04 4.42
N LEU A 94 6.07 -7.06 4.11
CA LEU A 94 6.61 -7.93 5.14
C LEU A 94 7.72 -7.25 5.93
N THR A 95 8.38 -6.28 5.31
CA THR A 95 9.46 -5.53 5.93
C THR A 95 9.13 -4.05 5.82
N PRO A 96 9.34 -3.25 6.84
CA PRO A 96 9.03 -1.84 6.75
C PRO A 96 9.75 -1.18 5.58
N ALA A 97 9.04 -0.39 4.82
CA ALA A 97 9.60 0.29 3.66
C ALA A 97 8.92 1.65 3.49
N PRO A 98 9.14 2.58 4.41
CA PRO A 98 8.36 3.82 4.41
C PRO A 98 8.60 4.70 3.21
N ARG A 99 9.69 4.47 2.47
CA ARG A 99 9.96 5.30 1.31
C ARG A 99 9.71 4.60 -0.01
N PHE A 100 9.12 3.43 0.05
CA PHE A 100 8.92 2.63 -1.16
C PHE A 100 8.11 3.39 -2.22
N TRP A 101 7.11 4.15 -1.80
CA TRP A 101 6.24 4.83 -2.75
C TRP A 101 6.75 6.19 -3.17
N GLY A 102 7.77 6.70 -2.49
CA GLY A 102 8.33 7.99 -2.86
C GLY A 102 7.51 9.17 -2.37
N VAL A 103 6.60 8.95 -1.44
CA VAL A 103 5.82 10.03 -0.83
C VAL A 103 6.04 9.98 0.66
N GLU A 104 5.79 11.10 1.32
CA GLU A 104 5.97 11.17 2.75
C GLU A 104 4.69 10.87 3.47
N PHE A 105 4.82 10.15 4.57
CA PHE A 105 3.68 9.74 5.35
C PHE A 105 3.90 10.22 6.77
N PRO A 106 3.38 11.40 7.14
CA PRO A 106 3.56 11.85 8.51
C PRO A 106 2.81 10.94 9.48
N PRO A 107 3.25 10.86 10.71
CA PRO A 107 2.54 10.06 11.69
C PRO A 107 1.10 10.51 11.81
N ALA A 108 0.23 9.58 12.16
CA ALA A 108 -1.18 9.88 12.22
C ALA A 108 -1.50 10.99 13.22
N ASP A 109 -0.74 11.08 14.28
CA ASP A 109 -0.99 12.09 15.29
C ASP A 109 -0.26 13.39 15.03
N TRP A 110 0.38 13.53 13.90
CA TRP A 110 1.11 14.74 13.58
C TRP A 110 0.09 15.83 13.25
N PRO A 111 0.17 17.00 13.89
CA PRO A 111 -0.81 18.04 13.63
C PRO A 111 -0.74 18.52 12.19
N ALA A 112 -1.89 18.84 11.64
CA ALA A 112 -1.93 19.24 10.26
C ALA A 112 -1.11 20.49 10.01
N LYS A 113 -1.19 21.43 10.90
CA LYS A 113 -0.46 22.64 10.66
C LYS A 113 1.03 22.40 10.72
N ALA A 114 1.47 21.49 11.55
CA ALA A 114 2.86 21.20 11.60
C ALA A 114 3.31 20.60 10.30
N SER A 115 2.50 19.76 9.75
CA SER A 115 2.91 19.15 8.51
C SER A 115 3.00 20.18 7.42
N SER A 116 2.12 21.12 7.40
CA SER A 116 2.22 22.10 6.34
C SER A 116 3.44 22.96 6.54
N ALA A 117 3.76 23.27 7.75
CA ALA A 117 4.91 24.08 7.98
C ALA A 117 6.17 23.34 7.64
N SER A 118 6.18 22.10 8.03
CA SER A 118 7.43 21.44 7.82
C SER A 118 7.65 21.11 6.43
N SER A 119 6.63 21.16 5.75
CA SER A 119 6.91 20.93 4.40
C SER A 119 7.97 21.73 4.00
N THR A 120 8.21 22.51 4.81
CA THR A 120 9.21 23.23 4.44
C THR A 120 10.38 22.67 4.98
N SER A 121 10.28 22.24 5.51
CA SER A 121 11.02 21.99 5.76
C SER A 121 11.49 21.15 5.83
N PRO A 122 11.31 20.87 5.87
CA PRO A 122 11.69 20.18 5.98
C PRO A 122 12.21 19.64 5.62
N SER A 123 12.20 19.77 5.60
CA SER A 123 12.58 19.41 5.39
C SER A 123 12.99 19.35 5.31
N ALA A 124 12.99 19.48 5.48
CA ALA A 124 13.32 19.57 5.44
C ALA A 124 13.57 19.58 5.49
#